data_9f0af21c69af3e5b72453962b1e728e0
#
_entry.id   9f0af21c69af3e5b72453962b1e728e0
#
_cell.length_a   1.000
_cell.length_b   1.000
_cell.length_c   1.000
_cell.angle_alpha   90.00
_cell.angle_beta   90.00
_cell.angle_gamma   90.00
#
_symmetry.space_group_name_H-M   'P 1'
#
loop_
_entity.id
_entity.type
_entity.pdbx_description
1 polymer ?
#
loop_
_entity_poly.entity_id
_entity_poly.type
_entity_poly.pdbx_seq_one_letter_code
_entity_poly.pdbx_strand_id
1 'polypeptide(L)'
;MAARAGIMKALAAKTTKTIGNFWVYLVKSTTRILMPLSLLVGILLVINGTPMSFDGKQTITTLEGNEQVISQGPTAAIVPIKQLGTNGGGYFGTNSSHPLENPNAFTNMLECWSILIIPMAMVWCFGFYIRRKKLAGCIFGVMLVAFTVGIFVSVPQEMGGNPHIDEMGIAQDLGSMEGKEIRIGSAASAMWGMVTTVTSNGSVNSMHDSQTPLSGMMQMLNMQINCWFGGVGVGWMNYFAFLIIAVFISGLMVGRTPGSALYPFSAFT
;
A
#
# COMPACT_ATOMS: atom_id res chain seq x y z
N MET A 1 -9.89 2.15 8.97
CA MET A 1 -11.06 1.23 9.07
C MET A 1 -12.21 1.81 9.89
N ALA A 2 -12.03 2.17 11.16
CA ALA A 2 -13.12 2.60 12.05
C ALA A 2 -13.86 3.87 11.56
N ALA A 3 -13.14 4.94 11.23
CA ALA A 3 -13.74 6.17 10.69
C ALA A 3 -14.52 5.91 9.39
N ARG A 4 -13.94 5.11 8.49
CA ARG A 4 -14.61 4.72 7.26
C ARG A 4 -15.91 3.95 7.50
N ALA A 5 -15.96 3.05 8.47
CA ALA A 5 -17.19 2.33 8.79
C ALA A 5 -18.32 3.30 9.21
N GLY A 6 -17.97 4.35 9.95
CA GLY A 6 -18.91 5.44 10.29
C GLY A 6 -19.40 6.19 9.07
N ILE A 7 -18.49 6.59 8.15
CA ILE A 7 -18.85 7.29 6.90
C ILE A 7 -19.73 6.39 6.03
N MET A 8 -19.38 5.11 5.86
CA MET A 8 -20.20 4.17 5.09
C MET A 8 -21.62 4.05 5.66
N LYS A 9 -21.76 4.02 6.98
CA LYS A 9 -23.06 4.01 7.64
C LYS A 9 -23.86 5.28 7.36
N ALA A 10 -23.19 6.45 7.43
CA ALA A 10 -23.83 7.72 7.12
C ALA A 10 -24.33 7.80 5.67
N LEU A 11 -23.51 7.32 4.71
CA LEU A 11 -23.87 7.31 3.29
C LEU A 11 -24.96 6.31 2.92
N ALA A 12 -25.06 5.20 3.66
CA ALA A 12 -26.10 4.20 3.43
C ALA A 12 -27.47 4.59 4.01
N ALA A 13 -27.51 5.49 4.97
CA ALA A 13 -28.72 5.89 5.66
C ALA A 13 -29.28 7.18 5.05
N LYS A 14 -30.60 7.19 4.72
CA LYS A 14 -31.27 8.45 4.29
C LYS A 14 -31.34 9.48 5.40
N THR A 15 -31.59 9.03 6.62
CA THR A 15 -31.56 9.83 7.86
C THR A 15 -30.98 8.99 8.98
N THR A 16 -30.03 9.54 9.71
CA THR A 16 -29.48 8.84 10.88
C THR A 16 -29.15 9.86 11.98
N LYS A 17 -29.50 9.50 13.24
CA LYS A 17 -29.11 10.29 14.41
C LYS A 17 -27.68 10.01 14.87
N THR A 18 -27.10 8.86 14.47
CA THR A 18 -25.76 8.46 14.90
C THR A 18 -25.06 7.69 13.79
N ILE A 19 -23.77 7.98 13.56
CA ILE A 19 -22.91 7.26 12.62
C ILE A 19 -22.24 6.02 13.22
N GLY A 20 -22.58 5.68 14.47
CA GLY A 20 -22.01 4.55 15.21
C GLY A 20 -20.99 4.99 16.25
N ASN A 21 -20.32 4.00 16.83
CA ASN A 21 -19.30 4.21 17.86
C ASN A 21 -17.92 3.88 17.27
N PHE A 22 -17.04 4.87 17.21
CA PHE A 22 -15.68 4.73 16.68
C PHE A 22 -14.88 3.64 17.39
N TRP A 23 -14.93 3.60 18.73
CA TRP A 23 -14.16 2.64 19.53
C TRP A 23 -14.60 1.20 19.28
N VAL A 24 -15.90 0.99 19.14
CA VAL A 24 -16.45 -0.34 18.80
C VAL A 24 -15.98 -0.79 17.42
N TYR A 25 -15.97 0.12 16.44
CA TYR A 25 -15.44 -0.20 15.11
C TYR A 25 -13.93 -0.44 15.13
N LEU A 26 -13.18 0.33 15.93
CA LEU A 26 -11.74 0.16 16.07
C LEU A 26 -11.42 -1.22 16.66
N VAL A 27 -12.00 -1.57 17.79
CA VAL A 27 -11.77 -2.87 18.44
C VAL A 27 -12.18 -4.02 17.51
N LYS A 28 -13.36 -3.95 16.88
CA LYS A 28 -13.83 -5.01 15.97
C LYS A 28 -12.94 -5.16 14.73
N SER A 29 -12.47 -4.07 14.12
CA SER A 29 -11.58 -4.16 12.96
C SER A 29 -10.22 -4.73 13.32
N THR A 30 -9.69 -4.35 14.49
CA THR A 30 -8.41 -4.87 14.97
C THR A 30 -8.51 -6.36 15.32
N THR A 31 -9.47 -6.75 16.14
CA THR A 31 -9.55 -8.13 16.65
C THR A 31 -10.07 -9.14 15.65
N ARG A 32 -10.93 -8.73 14.70
CA ARG A 32 -11.59 -9.65 13.76
C ARG A 32 -10.98 -9.69 12.37
N ILE A 33 -10.21 -8.67 11.99
CA ILE A 33 -9.63 -8.57 10.65
C ILE A 33 -8.11 -8.48 10.74
N LEU A 34 -7.57 -7.44 11.37
CA LEU A 34 -6.13 -7.19 11.35
C LEU A 34 -5.36 -8.25 12.13
N MET A 35 -5.78 -8.58 13.34
CA MET A 35 -5.07 -9.56 14.18
C MET A 35 -5.03 -10.97 13.55
N PRO A 36 -6.14 -11.59 13.10
CA PRO A 36 -6.08 -12.91 12.48
C PRO A 36 -5.21 -12.94 11.21
N LEU A 37 -5.32 -11.90 10.35
CA LEU A 37 -4.51 -11.82 9.14
C LEU A 37 -3.03 -11.60 9.47
N SER A 38 -2.70 -10.77 10.47
CA SER A 38 -1.31 -10.54 10.86
C SER A 38 -0.66 -11.78 11.46
N LEU A 39 -1.40 -12.58 12.23
CA LEU A 39 -0.92 -13.86 12.73
C LEU A 39 -0.64 -14.84 11.59
N LEU A 40 -1.55 -14.95 10.62
CA LEU A 40 -1.36 -15.82 9.47
C LEU A 40 -0.13 -15.42 8.65
N VAL A 41 0.00 -14.14 8.30
CA VAL A 41 1.17 -13.63 7.56
C VAL A 41 2.45 -13.78 8.38
N GLY A 42 2.40 -13.52 9.70
CA GLY A 42 3.55 -13.70 10.59
C GLY A 42 4.06 -15.14 10.62
N ILE A 43 3.16 -16.13 10.72
CA ILE A 43 3.53 -17.56 10.66
C ILE A 43 4.19 -17.88 9.32
N LEU A 44 3.64 -17.40 8.20
CA LEU A 44 4.22 -17.61 6.87
C LEU A 44 5.61 -16.98 6.74
N LEU A 45 5.84 -15.81 7.33
CA LEU A 45 7.14 -15.15 7.36
C LEU A 45 8.16 -15.95 8.20
N VAL A 46 7.76 -16.42 9.39
CA VAL A 46 8.63 -17.27 10.24
C VAL A 46 9.06 -18.55 9.51
N ILE A 47 8.12 -19.23 8.85
CA ILE A 47 8.42 -20.43 8.05
C ILE A 47 9.45 -20.13 6.94
N ASN A 48 9.47 -18.90 6.44
CA ASN A 48 10.38 -18.45 5.38
C ASN A 48 11.67 -17.79 5.89
N GLY A 49 11.93 -17.82 7.20
CA GLY A 49 13.19 -17.39 7.78
C GLY A 49 13.22 -16.00 8.40
N THR A 50 12.08 -15.30 8.50
CA THR A 50 12.01 -14.04 9.25
C THR A 50 12.10 -14.34 10.75
N PRO A 51 13.03 -13.74 11.51
CA PRO A 51 13.24 -14.05 12.91
C PRO A 51 12.05 -13.63 13.79
N MET A 52 11.76 -14.46 14.77
CA MET A 52 10.81 -14.21 15.84
C MET A 52 11.40 -14.64 17.16
N SER A 53 12.33 -13.86 17.70
CA SER A 53 12.98 -14.14 18.98
C SER A 53 13.09 -12.88 19.84
N PHE A 54 13.44 -13.07 21.09
CA PHE A 54 13.77 -11.98 22.02
C PHE A 54 15.24 -11.97 22.44
N ASP A 55 16.09 -12.76 21.73
CA ASP A 55 17.50 -12.94 22.08
C ASP A 55 18.37 -11.69 21.81
N GLY A 56 17.82 -10.72 21.08
CA GLY A 56 18.44 -9.43 20.85
C GLY A 56 19.50 -9.47 19.76
N LYS A 57 20.73 -9.84 20.10
CA LYS A 57 21.88 -9.83 19.19
C LYS A 57 22.56 -11.20 19.14
N GLN A 58 22.96 -11.62 17.95
CA GLN A 58 23.77 -12.79 17.72
C GLN A 58 25.07 -12.38 17.03
N THR A 59 26.21 -12.79 17.59
CA THR A 59 27.50 -12.60 16.96
C THR A 59 27.82 -13.82 16.09
N ILE A 60 28.13 -13.56 14.84
CA ILE A 60 28.56 -14.58 13.87
C ILE A 60 29.94 -14.22 13.33
N THR A 61 30.70 -15.22 12.91
CA THR A 61 31.96 -15.02 12.20
C THR A 61 31.69 -15.08 10.69
N THR A 62 32.06 -14.02 9.98
CA THR A 62 31.92 -13.98 8.51
C THR A 62 32.90 -14.92 7.84
N LEU A 63 32.70 -15.19 6.54
CA LEU A 63 33.62 -16.01 5.73
C LEU A 63 35.05 -15.42 5.69
N GLU A 64 35.19 -14.12 5.89
CA GLU A 64 36.46 -13.41 5.95
C GLU A 64 37.14 -13.48 7.34
N GLY A 65 36.49 -14.12 8.33
CA GLY A 65 36.99 -14.25 9.70
C GLY A 65 36.68 -13.08 10.62
N ASN A 66 35.93 -12.08 10.16
CA ASN A 66 35.51 -10.94 10.97
C ASN A 66 34.28 -11.25 11.81
N GLU A 67 34.20 -10.73 13.02
CA GLU A 67 32.98 -10.81 13.82
C GLU A 67 31.94 -9.80 13.32
N GLN A 68 30.71 -10.28 13.09
CA GLN A 68 29.55 -9.46 12.74
C GLN A 68 28.43 -9.69 13.74
N VAL A 69 27.87 -8.60 14.24
CA VAL A 69 26.72 -8.62 15.15
C VAL A 69 25.44 -8.47 14.35
N ILE A 70 24.58 -9.49 14.38
CA ILE A 70 23.27 -9.48 13.75
C ILE A 70 22.23 -9.23 14.82
N SER A 71 21.44 -8.17 14.65
CA SER A 71 20.29 -7.92 15.52
C SER A 71 19.16 -8.89 15.16
N GLN A 72 18.69 -9.61 16.17
CA GLN A 72 17.50 -10.46 16.08
C GLN A 72 16.43 -9.89 17.00
N GLY A 73 15.16 -10.19 16.73
CA GLY A 73 14.07 -9.71 17.52
C GLY A 73 12.72 -10.20 17.00
N PRO A 74 11.60 -9.65 17.48
CA PRO A 74 10.27 -10.05 17.06
C PRO A 74 9.89 -9.47 15.67
N THR A 75 10.77 -9.60 14.69
CA THR A 75 10.62 -9.03 13.35
C THR A 75 9.37 -9.55 12.66
N ALA A 76 9.12 -10.86 12.74
CA ALA A 76 7.94 -11.48 12.14
C ALA A 76 6.60 -11.07 12.79
N ALA A 77 6.60 -10.43 13.95
CA ALA A 77 5.40 -9.84 14.52
C ALA A 77 5.16 -8.43 13.96
N ILE A 78 6.23 -7.67 13.69
CA ILE A 78 6.14 -6.26 13.24
C ILE A 78 5.82 -6.17 11.75
N VAL A 79 6.46 -7.01 10.91
CA VAL A 79 6.31 -6.96 9.44
C VAL A 79 4.84 -7.13 8.99
N PRO A 80 4.05 -8.11 9.46
CA PRO A 80 2.65 -8.22 9.09
C PRO A 80 1.81 -7.00 9.48
N ILE A 81 2.09 -6.43 10.66
CA ILE A 81 1.36 -5.26 11.16
C ILE A 81 1.63 -4.04 10.27
N LYS A 82 2.91 -3.81 9.89
CA LYS A 82 3.27 -2.71 9.00
C LYS A 82 2.65 -2.84 7.61
N GLN A 83 2.56 -4.04 7.07
CA GLN A 83 2.06 -4.28 5.71
C GLN A 83 0.52 -4.27 5.66
N LEU A 84 -0.15 -5.07 6.49
CA LEU A 84 -1.61 -5.13 6.53
C LEU A 84 -2.27 -3.86 7.05
N GLY A 85 -1.60 -3.16 7.97
CA GLY A 85 -2.05 -1.87 8.49
C GLY A 85 -1.80 -0.71 7.53
N THR A 86 -0.99 -0.91 6.49
CA THR A 86 -0.52 0.14 5.56
C THR A 86 0.06 1.36 6.27
N ASN A 87 0.82 1.13 7.33
CA ASN A 87 1.44 2.17 8.15
C ASN A 87 2.94 2.35 7.87
N GLY A 88 3.55 1.44 7.12
CA GLY A 88 4.97 1.49 6.78
C GLY A 88 5.90 1.28 7.98
N GLY A 89 7.16 1.63 7.82
CA GLY A 89 8.19 1.37 8.79
C GLY A 89 8.71 -0.06 8.74
N GLY A 90 9.56 -0.45 9.68
CA GLY A 90 10.12 -1.79 9.79
C GLY A 90 10.74 -2.01 11.15
N TYR A 91 11.18 -3.23 11.40
CA TYR A 91 12.02 -3.54 12.55
C TYR A 91 13.44 -3.00 12.34
N PHE A 92 13.94 -3.12 11.10
CA PHE A 92 15.22 -2.56 10.68
C PHE A 92 15.03 -1.23 9.96
N GLY A 93 16.05 -0.33 10.04
CA GLY A 93 15.99 0.98 9.40
C GLY A 93 15.83 0.96 7.89
N THR A 94 16.38 -0.08 7.24
CA THR A 94 16.26 -0.30 5.80
C THR A 94 14.92 -0.94 5.38
N ASN A 95 14.02 -1.16 6.32
CA ASN A 95 12.72 -1.77 6.03
C ASN A 95 12.82 -3.18 5.39
N SER A 96 11.91 -3.50 4.47
CA SER A 96 11.85 -4.78 3.76
C SER A 96 12.93 -4.96 2.68
N SER A 97 13.93 -4.08 2.58
CA SER A 97 15.19 -4.38 1.90
C SER A 97 16.10 -5.24 2.78
N HIS A 98 15.92 -5.21 4.10
CA HIS A 98 16.72 -6.04 5.02
C HIS A 98 16.42 -7.52 4.85
N PRO A 99 17.44 -8.41 4.73
CA PRO A 99 17.24 -9.85 4.52
C PRO A 99 16.42 -10.54 5.61
N LEU A 100 16.48 -10.06 6.84
CA LEU A 100 15.73 -10.63 7.97
C LEU A 100 14.26 -10.16 8.04
N GLU A 101 13.87 -9.10 7.31
CA GLU A 101 12.46 -8.75 7.15
C GLU A 101 11.83 -9.44 5.95
N ASN A 102 12.54 -9.49 4.83
CA ASN A 102 12.09 -10.00 3.55
C ASN A 102 13.16 -10.93 2.95
N PRO A 103 13.28 -12.17 3.44
CA PRO A 103 14.40 -13.06 3.11
C PRO A 103 14.43 -13.56 1.66
N ASN A 104 13.29 -13.72 1.00
CA ASN A 104 13.22 -14.34 -0.33
C ASN A 104 12.11 -13.79 -1.22
N ALA A 105 12.03 -14.24 -2.48
CA ALA A 105 11.03 -13.80 -3.44
C ALA A 105 9.58 -14.08 -3.01
N PHE A 106 9.35 -15.19 -2.29
CA PHE A 106 8.03 -15.52 -1.77
C PHE A 106 7.59 -14.53 -0.70
N THR A 107 8.48 -14.16 0.24
CA THR A 107 8.18 -13.16 1.27
C THR A 107 7.96 -11.80 0.64
N ASN A 108 8.72 -11.42 -0.38
CA ASN A 108 8.53 -10.19 -1.12
C ASN A 108 7.13 -10.12 -1.77
N MET A 109 6.69 -11.21 -2.40
CA MET A 109 5.34 -11.31 -2.98
C MET A 109 4.25 -11.28 -1.89
N LEU A 110 4.45 -12.01 -0.79
CA LEU A 110 3.51 -12.06 0.34
C LEU A 110 3.32 -10.69 1.00
N GLU A 111 4.39 -9.94 1.17
CA GLU A 111 4.34 -8.60 1.73
C GLU A 111 3.64 -7.62 0.77
N CYS A 112 3.96 -7.63 -0.53
CA CYS A 112 3.26 -6.84 -1.54
C CYS A 112 1.75 -7.13 -1.54
N TRP A 113 1.38 -8.40 -1.49
CA TRP A 113 -0.01 -8.82 -1.42
C TRP A 113 -0.68 -8.34 -0.13
N SER A 114 0.02 -8.41 1.01
CA SER A 114 -0.46 -7.94 2.31
C SER A 114 -0.73 -6.44 2.32
N ILE A 115 0.07 -5.64 1.61
CA ILE A 115 -0.15 -4.20 1.44
C ILE A 115 -1.46 -3.91 0.68
N LEU A 116 -1.75 -4.68 -0.37
CA LEU A 116 -2.86 -4.42 -1.29
C LEU A 116 -4.20 -4.98 -0.83
N ILE A 117 -4.22 -6.14 -0.16
CA ILE A 117 -5.44 -6.92 0.04
C ILE A 117 -6.53 -6.15 0.79
N ILE A 118 -6.19 -5.49 1.89
CA ILE A 118 -7.18 -4.78 2.70
C ILE A 118 -7.69 -3.53 2.00
N PRO A 119 -6.83 -2.62 1.47
CA PRO A 119 -7.30 -1.47 0.69
C PRO A 119 -8.22 -1.84 -0.47
N MET A 120 -7.85 -2.85 -1.26
CA MET A 120 -8.67 -3.34 -2.37
C MET A 120 -10.02 -3.92 -1.91
N ALA A 121 -10.00 -4.78 -0.89
CA ALA A 121 -11.21 -5.36 -0.30
C ALA A 121 -12.16 -4.29 0.25
N MET A 122 -11.60 -3.19 0.76
CA MET A 122 -12.42 -2.11 1.31
C MET A 122 -13.25 -1.39 0.26
N VAL A 123 -12.78 -1.24 -0.99
CA VAL A 123 -13.57 -0.65 -2.08
C VAL A 123 -14.81 -1.52 -2.35
N TRP A 124 -14.64 -2.83 -2.42
CA TRP A 124 -15.76 -3.78 -2.58
C TRP A 124 -16.69 -3.79 -1.37
N CYS A 125 -16.15 -3.76 -0.15
CA CYS A 125 -16.93 -3.70 1.08
C CYS A 125 -17.92 -2.51 1.07
N PHE A 126 -17.52 -1.35 0.56
CA PHE A 126 -18.41 -0.21 0.36
C PHE A 126 -19.59 -0.55 -0.56
N GLY A 127 -19.32 -1.14 -1.74
CA GLY A 127 -20.38 -1.50 -2.69
C GLY A 127 -21.37 -2.54 -2.15
N PHE A 128 -20.88 -3.51 -1.36
CA PHE A 128 -21.74 -4.47 -0.68
C PHE A 128 -22.60 -3.79 0.39
N TYR A 129 -22.01 -2.89 1.17
CA TYR A 129 -22.70 -2.23 2.27
C TYR A 129 -23.85 -1.33 1.78
N ILE A 130 -23.60 -0.52 0.75
CA ILE A 130 -24.65 0.35 0.14
C ILE A 130 -25.52 -0.35 -0.88
N ARG A 131 -25.33 -1.66 -1.10
CA ARG A 131 -26.03 -2.49 -2.08
C ARG A 131 -25.90 -2.02 -3.55
N ARG A 132 -24.78 -1.34 -3.87
CA ARG A 132 -24.47 -0.81 -5.23
C ARG A 132 -23.15 -1.37 -5.75
N LYS A 133 -23.14 -2.65 -6.08
CA LYS A 133 -21.95 -3.37 -6.56
C LYS A 133 -21.36 -2.77 -7.85
N LYS A 134 -22.22 -2.29 -8.76
CA LYS A 134 -21.78 -1.66 -10.03
C LYS A 134 -20.95 -0.39 -9.77
N LEU A 135 -21.37 0.44 -8.83
CA LEU A 135 -20.62 1.64 -8.43
C LEU A 135 -19.24 1.27 -7.84
N ALA A 136 -19.20 0.29 -6.95
CA ALA A 136 -17.92 -0.18 -6.39
C ALA A 136 -17.00 -0.77 -7.47
N GLY A 137 -17.56 -1.51 -8.44
CA GLY A 137 -16.82 -2.02 -9.58
C GLY A 137 -16.25 -0.90 -10.45
N CYS A 138 -16.99 0.17 -10.69
CA CYS A 138 -16.52 1.34 -11.42
C CYS A 138 -15.37 2.04 -10.68
N ILE A 139 -15.52 2.32 -9.38
CA ILE A 139 -14.48 2.93 -8.55
C ILE A 139 -13.23 2.05 -8.52
N PHE A 140 -13.40 0.75 -8.28
CA PHE A 140 -12.31 -0.22 -8.27
C PHE A 140 -11.59 -0.26 -9.62
N GLY A 141 -12.35 -0.25 -10.73
CA GLY A 141 -11.80 -0.25 -12.08
C GLY A 141 -10.94 0.97 -12.36
N VAL A 142 -11.37 2.17 -12.00
CA VAL A 142 -10.58 3.41 -12.15
C VAL A 142 -9.29 3.33 -11.34
N MET A 143 -9.36 2.90 -10.09
CA MET A 143 -8.19 2.74 -9.23
C MET A 143 -7.22 1.69 -9.78
N LEU A 144 -7.75 0.56 -10.27
CA LEU A 144 -6.96 -0.52 -10.84
C LEU A 144 -6.26 -0.09 -12.14
N VAL A 145 -6.94 0.65 -13.01
CA VAL A 145 -6.35 1.18 -14.25
C VAL A 145 -5.18 2.11 -13.92
N ALA A 146 -5.37 3.05 -12.99
CA ALA A 146 -4.31 3.96 -12.58
C ALA A 146 -3.09 3.21 -12.02
N PHE A 147 -3.33 2.22 -11.15
CA PHE A 147 -2.26 1.36 -10.60
C PHE A 147 -1.54 0.57 -11.69
N THR A 148 -2.30 -0.04 -12.60
CA THR A 148 -1.74 -0.83 -13.70
C THR A 148 -0.91 0.03 -14.66
N VAL A 149 -1.39 1.22 -15.02
CA VAL A 149 -0.63 2.18 -15.85
C VAL A 149 0.68 2.54 -15.16
N GLY A 150 0.65 2.82 -13.86
CA GLY A 150 1.86 3.09 -13.09
C GLY A 150 2.88 1.96 -13.12
N ILE A 151 2.43 0.70 -13.01
CA ILE A 151 3.30 -0.48 -13.12
C ILE A 151 3.91 -0.58 -14.52
N PHE A 152 3.08 -0.44 -15.58
CA PHE A 152 3.54 -0.51 -16.95
C PHE A 152 4.53 0.61 -17.34
N VAL A 153 4.49 1.73 -16.64
CA VAL A 153 5.50 2.79 -16.80
C VAL A 153 6.74 2.49 -15.97
N SER A 154 6.59 2.20 -14.68
CA SER A 154 7.73 2.12 -13.74
C SER A 154 8.59 0.87 -13.94
N VAL A 155 7.99 -0.30 -14.12
CA VAL A 155 8.76 -1.56 -14.22
C VAL A 155 9.69 -1.59 -15.45
N PRO A 156 9.23 -1.28 -16.66
CA PRO A 156 10.14 -1.25 -17.83
C PRO A 156 11.24 -0.20 -17.71
N GLN A 157 10.97 0.94 -17.07
CA GLN A 157 11.98 1.99 -16.88
C GLN A 157 13.11 1.52 -15.96
N GLU A 158 12.77 0.86 -14.85
CA GLU A 158 13.78 0.31 -13.93
C GLU A 158 14.55 -0.86 -14.55
N MET A 159 13.89 -1.68 -15.38
CA MET A 159 14.54 -2.78 -16.10
C MET A 159 15.43 -2.28 -17.25
N GLY A 160 15.12 -1.12 -17.83
CA GLY A 160 15.91 -0.51 -18.92
C GLY A 160 17.19 0.16 -18.44
N GLY A 161 17.39 0.33 -17.13
CA GLY A 161 18.54 1.04 -16.57
C GLY A 161 18.36 2.55 -16.49
N ASN A 162 19.34 3.21 -15.89
CA ASN A 162 19.37 4.66 -15.74
C ASN A 162 20.30 5.26 -16.80
N PRO A 163 19.81 6.14 -17.71
CA PRO A 163 20.63 6.74 -18.77
C PRO A 163 21.89 7.46 -18.25
N HIS A 164 21.82 8.11 -17.09
CA HIS A 164 22.98 8.78 -16.50
C HIS A 164 24.09 7.82 -16.06
N ILE A 165 23.73 6.60 -15.64
CA ILE A 165 24.70 5.57 -15.29
C ILE A 165 25.32 4.97 -16.56
N ASP A 166 24.54 4.83 -17.64
CA ASP A 166 25.05 4.42 -18.97
C ASP A 166 26.07 5.41 -19.52
N GLU A 167 25.84 6.72 -19.37
CA GLU A 167 26.78 7.77 -19.76
C GLU A 167 28.12 7.68 -19.01
N MET A 168 28.14 7.11 -17.81
CA MET A 168 29.36 6.84 -17.04
C MET A 168 30.11 5.58 -17.51
N GLY A 169 29.56 4.82 -18.48
CA GLY A 169 30.15 3.58 -18.98
C GLY A 169 29.99 2.39 -18.05
N ILE A 170 29.04 2.43 -17.11
CA ILE A 170 28.76 1.35 -16.16
C ILE A 170 27.69 0.43 -16.77
N ALA A 171 28.03 -0.87 -16.91
CA ALA A 171 27.09 -1.86 -17.41
C ALA A 171 25.88 -2.05 -16.47
N GLN A 172 24.68 -2.08 -17.03
CA GLN A 172 23.41 -2.23 -16.31
C GLN A 172 22.62 -3.46 -16.80
N ASP A 173 23.26 -4.61 -16.90
CA ASP A 173 22.63 -5.85 -17.40
C ASP A 173 21.41 -6.31 -16.58
N LEU A 174 21.34 -5.92 -15.30
CA LEU A 174 20.23 -6.20 -14.39
C LEU A 174 19.21 -5.05 -14.28
N GLY A 175 19.32 -4.02 -15.13
CA GLY A 175 18.58 -2.77 -15.04
C GLY A 175 19.17 -1.80 -14.02
N SER A 176 18.40 -0.79 -13.63
CA SER A 176 18.81 0.20 -12.63
C SER A 176 18.90 -0.45 -11.24
N MET A 177 20.10 -0.81 -10.83
CA MET A 177 20.35 -1.50 -9.53
C MET A 177 20.78 -0.55 -8.41
N GLU A 178 20.94 0.73 -8.69
CA GLU A 178 21.24 1.70 -7.64
C GLU A 178 20.18 1.66 -6.53
N GLY A 179 20.62 1.60 -5.28
CA GLY A 179 19.74 1.55 -4.11
C GLY A 179 18.82 0.33 -4.02
N LYS A 180 19.11 -0.74 -4.77
CA LYS A 180 18.32 -1.97 -4.82
C LYS A 180 19.14 -3.20 -4.45
N GLU A 181 18.48 -4.17 -3.85
CA GLU A 181 19.07 -5.46 -3.49
C GLU A 181 19.12 -6.41 -4.70
N ILE A 182 20.27 -7.01 -4.96
CA ILE A 182 20.46 -7.99 -6.05
C ILE A 182 19.47 -9.15 -5.94
N ARG A 183 19.21 -9.63 -4.72
CA ARG A 183 18.27 -10.74 -4.44
C ARG A 183 16.80 -10.41 -4.78
N ILE A 184 16.44 -9.12 -4.85
CA ILE A 184 15.09 -8.64 -5.19
C ILE A 184 15.02 -8.27 -6.68
N GLY A 185 16.02 -7.55 -7.18
CA GLY A 185 16.13 -7.10 -8.55
C GLY A 185 15.34 -5.82 -8.85
N SER A 186 15.57 -5.24 -10.04
CA SER A 186 14.99 -3.96 -10.45
C SER A 186 13.47 -4.02 -10.62
N ALA A 187 12.96 -5.07 -11.26
CA ALA A 187 11.51 -5.22 -11.53
C ALA A 187 10.67 -5.33 -10.26
N ALA A 188 11.08 -6.20 -9.32
CA ALA A 188 10.35 -6.37 -8.06
C ALA A 188 10.47 -5.15 -7.15
N SER A 189 11.56 -4.42 -7.20
CA SER A 189 11.74 -3.15 -6.51
C SER A 189 10.82 -2.06 -7.06
N ALA A 190 10.72 -1.92 -8.39
CA ALA A 190 9.79 -1.00 -9.04
C ALA A 190 8.33 -1.33 -8.71
N MET A 191 7.97 -2.62 -8.76
CA MET A 191 6.63 -3.09 -8.40
C MET A 191 6.29 -2.71 -6.96
N TRP A 192 7.22 -2.94 -6.02
CA TRP A 192 7.01 -2.55 -4.62
C TRP A 192 6.83 -1.04 -4.46
N GLY A 193 7.64 -0.23 -5.15
CA GLY A 193 7.50 1.23 -5.14
C GLY A 193 6.10 1.67 -5.57
N MET A 194 5.53 1.04 -6.58
CA MET A 194 4.14 1.30 -7.00
C MET A 194 3.12 0.83 -5.96
N VAL A 195 3.29 -0.38 -5.41
CA VAL A 195 2.37 -0.94 -4.39
C VAL A 195 2.33 -0.07 -3.14
N THR A 196 3.48 0.33 -2.63
CA THR A 196 3.59 1.11 -1.40
C THR A 196 3.06 2.54 -1.55
N THR A 197 3.29 3.17 -2.71
CA THR A 197 2.83 4.55 -2.96
C THR A 197 1.34 4.63 -3.28
N VAL A 198 0.80 3.68 -4.03
CA VAL A 198 -0.63 3.62 -4.35
C VAL A 198 -1.49 3.33 -3.12
N THR A 199 -0.92 2.71 -2.09
CA THR A 199 -1.58 2.41 -0.82
C THR A 199 -1.17 3.34 0.32
N SER A 200 -0.29 4.32 0.07
CA SER A 200 0.27 5.21 1.09
C SER A 200 0.88 4.48 2.29
N ASN A 201 1.48 3.30 2.06
CA ASN A 201 2.04 2.46 3.12
C ASN A 201 3.35 3.06 3.69
N GLY A 202 4.32 3.35 2.82
CA GLY A 202 5.64 3.82 3.21
C GLY A 202 6.65 2.71 3.52
N SER A 203 6.27 1.43 3.49
CA SER A 203 7.21 0.32 3.51
C SER A 203 7.99 0.24 2.20
N VAL A 204 9.29 -0.04 2.27
CA VAL A 204 10.18 -0.07 1.10
C VAL A 204 11.05 -1.33 1.08
N ASN A 205 11.37 -1.82 -0.11
CA ASN A 205 12.37 -2.87 -0.33
C ASN A 205 13.57 -2.39 -1.16
N SER A 206 13.61 -1.09 -1.45
CA SER A 206 14.66 -0.41 -2.19
C SER A 206 14.66 1.08 -1.85
N MET A 207 15.72 1.79 -2.18
CA MET A 207 15.81 3.24 -2.02
C MET A 207 14.97 3.93 -3.10
N HIS A 208 13.91 4.65 -2.73
CA HIS A 208 13.02 5.30 -3.69
C HIS A 208 13.68 6.49 -4.39
N ASP A 209 14.62 7.16 -3.72
CA ASP A 209 15.37 8.28 -4.28
C ASP A 209 16.30 7.87 -5.42
N SER A 210 16.72 6.60 -5.44
CA SER A 210 17.56 6.00 -6.50
C SER A 210 16.77 5.39 -7.66
N GLN A 211 15.48 5.65 -7.76
CA GLN A 211 14.70 5.16 -8.89
C GLN A 211 14.83 6.07 -10.11
N THR A 212 14.62 5.50 -11.30
CA THR A 212 14.67 6.25 -12.55
C THR A 212 13.64 7.39 -12.55
N PRO A 213 13.88 8.51 -13.27
CA PRO A 213 13.05 9.71 -13.18
C PRO A 213 11.55 9.46 -13.43
N LEU A 214 11.20 8.64 -14.43
CA LEU A 214 9.80 8.33 -14.71
C LEU A 214 9.17 7.42 -13.66
N SER A 215 9.91 6.47 -13.13
CA SER A 215 9.43 5.62 -12.03
C SER A 215 9.19 6.46 -10.77
N GLY A 216 10.12 7.32 -10.41
CA GLY A 216 9.99 8.25 -9.29
C GLY A 216 8.84 9.23 -9.47
N MET A 217 8.64 9.77 -10.69
CA MET A 217 7.50 10.62 -11.01
C MET A 217 6.16 9.91 -10.76
N MET A 218 6.01 8.66 -11.20
CA MET A 218 4.76 7.91 -10.98
C MET A 218 4.50 7.66 -9.50
N GLN A 219 5.53 7.40 -8.71
CA GLN A 219 5.41 7.23 -7.26
C GLN A 219 5.02 8.54 -6.57
N MET A 220 5.66 9.65 -6.92
CA MET A 220 5.28 10.98 -6.41
C MET A 220 3.85 11.36 -6.78
N LEU A 221 3.42 11.07 -8.02
CA LEU A 221 2.05 11.29 -8.48
C LEU A 221 1.04 10.50 -7.63
N ASN A 222 1.33 9.23 -7.33
CA ASN A 222 0.49 8.42 -6.45
C ASN A 222 0.34 9.06 -5.06
N MET A 223 1.44 9.57 -4.50
CA MET A 223 1.43 10.21 -3.19
C MET A 223 0.69 11.54 -3.20
N GLN A 224 0.81 12.35 -4.26
CA GLN A 224 0.11 13.62 -4.40
C GLN A 224 -1.40 13.42 -4.55
N ILE A 225 -1.84 12.51 -5.39
CA ILE A 225 -3.25 12.20 -5.60
C ILE A 225 -3.85 11.54 -4.37
N ASN A 226 -3.17 10.56 -3.78
CA ASN A 226 -3.51 9.84 -2.55
C ASN A 226 -4.99 9.40 -2.46
N CYS A 227 -5.58 9.02 -3.58
CA CYS A 227 -6.98 8.60 -3.64
C CYS A 227 -7.21 7.25 -4.34
N TRP A 228 -6.14 6.56 -4.76
CA TRP A 228 -6.23 5.23 -5.34
C TRP A 228 -6.65 4.21 -4.27
N PHE A 229 -5.91 3.13 -4.06
CA PHE A 229 -6.18 2.20 -2.97
C PHE A 229 -5.75 2.71 -1.59
N GLY A 230 -5.15 3.90 -1.51
CA GLY A 230 -4.38 4.49 -0.42
C GLY A 230 -4.87 4.23 0.99
N GLY A 231 -3.99 3.67 1.82
CA GLY A 231 -4.16 3.34 3.23
C GLY A 231 -5.32 2.40 3.55
N VAL A 232 -5.42 1.95 4.77
CA VAL A 232 -6.54 1.11 5.21
C VAL A 232 -7.83 1.93 5.32
N GLY A 233 -8.35 2.35 4.16
CA GLY A 233 -9.59 3.09 3.97
C GLY A 233 -9.45 4.57 3.67
N VAL A 234 -8.26 5.15 3.73
CA VAL A 234 -8.05 6.59 3.49
C VAL A 234 -8.22 6.94 2.01
N GLY A 235 -7.60 6.18 1.10
CA GLY A 235 -7.71 6.46 -0.34
C GLY A 235 -9.13 6.44 -0.86
N TRP A 236 -9.96 5.53 -0.37
CA TRP A 236 -11.39 5.53 -0.68
C TRP A 236 -12.08 6.79 -0.15
N MET A 237 -11.76 7.25 1.07
CA MET A 237 -12.35 8.47 1.63
C MET A 237 -11.92 9.71 0.83
N ASN A 238 -10.64 9.80 0.45
CA ASN A 238 -10.14 10.88 -0.38
C ASN A 238 -10.79 10.87 -1.77
N TYR A 239 -10.86 9.71 -2.42
CA TYR A 239 -11.58 9.55 -3.69
C TYR A 239 -13.02 10.06 -3.59
N PHE A 240 -13.69 9.74 -2.48
CA PHE A 240 -15.06 10.18 -2.25
C PHE A 240 -15.16 11.69 -2.05
N ALA A 241 -14.20 12.30 -1.35
CA ALA A 241 -14.13 13.77 -1.20
C ALA A 241 -13.95 14.45 -2.57
N PHE A 242 -13.05 13.96 -3.42
CA PHE A 242 -12.89 14.46 -4.78
C PHE A 242 -14.16 14.28 -5.63
N LEU A 243 -14.85 13.16 -5.48
CA LEU A 243 -16.13 12.94 -6.17
C LEU A 243 -17.18 13.98 -5.76
N ILE A 244 -17.31 14.29 -4.47
CA ILE A 244 -18.23 15.32 -3.97
C ILE A 244 -17.88 16.69 -4.55
N ILE A 245 -16.60 17.06 -4.55
CA ILE A 245 -16.12 18.31 -5.12
C ILE A 245 -16.43 18.37 -6.62
N ALA A 246 -16.16 17.32 -7.37
CA ALA A 246 -16.43 17.24 -8.79
C ALA A 246 -17.93 17.42 -9.11
N VAL A 247 -18.79 16.75 -8.35
CA VAL A 247 -20.26 16.89 -8.48
C VAL A 247 -20.72 18.33 -8.14
N PHE A 248 -20.14 18.93 -7.10
CA PHE A 248 -20.43 20.30 -6.72
C PHE A 248 -20.06 21.30 -7.83
N ILE A 249 -18.83 21.21 -8.36
CA ILE A 249 -18.35 22.08 -9.46
C ILE A 249 -19.20 21.87 -10.71
N SER A 250 -19.50 20.63 -11.09
CA SER A 250 -20.35 20.31 -12.24
C SER A 250 -21.77 20.90 -12.06
N GLY A 251 -22.31 20.85 -10.84
CA GLY A 251 -23.60 21.46 -10.51
C GLY A 251 -23.60 22.98 -10.65
N LEU A 252 -22.52 23.65 -10.26
CA LEU A 252 -22.34 25.09 -10.44
C LEU A 252 -22.25 25.47 -11.92
N MET A 253 -21.53 24.71 -12.73
CA MET A 253 -21.38 24.95 -14.17
C MET A 253 -22.70 24.84 -14.94
N VAL A 254 -23.59 23.96 -14.52
CA VAL A 254 -24.89 23.71 -15.16
C VAL A 254 -25.98 24.67 -14.58
N GLY A 255 -25.65 25.52 -13.60
CA GLY A 255 -26.59 26.48 -12.98
C GLY A 255 -27.64 25.81 -12.07
N ARG A 256 -27.43 24.57 -11.64
CA ARG A 256 -28.27 23.88 -10.66
C ARG A 256 -27.78 24.17 -9.25
N THR A 257 -28.72 24.48 -8.35
CA THR A 257 -28.39 24.73 -6.94
C THR A 257 -27.79 23.48 -6.24
N PRO A 258 -26.84 23.70 -5.29
CA PRO A 258 -26.15 22.62 -4.59
C PRO A 258 -27.04 21.61 -3.85
N GLY A 259 -28.34 21.90 -3.65
CA GLY A 259 -29.28 20.95 -3.03
C GLY A 259 -29.41 19.60 -3.78
N SER A 260 -29.14 19.58 -5.09
CA SER A 260 -29.07 18.33 -5.86
C SER A 260 -27.72 17.60 -5.72
N ALA A 261 -26.66 18.30 -5.31
CA ALA A 261 -25.34 17.73 -5.10
C ALA A 261 -25.22 16.99 -3.75
N LEU A 262 -26.08 17.30 -2.78
CA LEU A 262 -26.16 16.60 -1.50
C LEU A 262 -26.79 15.19 -1.61
N TYR A 263 -27.44 14.89 -2.76
CA TYR A 263 -27.98 13.55 -3.07
C TYR A 263 -27.38 12.97 -4.36
N PRO A 264 -26.05 12.89 -4.52
CA PRO A 264 -25.44 12.38 -5.75
C PRO A 264 -25.81 10.93 -6.04
N PHE A 265 -26.35 10.21 -5.04
CA PHE A 265 -26.72 8.80 -5.16
C PHE A 265 -28.18 8.56 -5.55
N SER A 266 -29.04 9.56 -5.51
CA SER A 266 -30.43 9.43 -5.98
C SER A 266 -30.55 9.54 -7.50
N ALA A 267 -29.59 10.18 -8.16
CA ALA A 267 -29.58 10.36 -9.62
C ALA A 267 -29.11 9.11 -10.40
N PHE A 268 -28.65 8.06 -9.71
CA PHE A 268 -28.23 6.79 -10.31
C PHE A 268 -29.20 5.64 -9.99
N THR A 269 -30.39 5.93 -9.51
CA THR A 269 -31.51 5.01 -9.48
C THR A 269 -32.28 5.15 -10.77
#